data_ee991658ed929f8efd6206e32df48109
#
_entry.id   ee991658ed929f8efd6206e32df48109
#
_cell.length_a   1.000
_cell.length_b   1.000
_cell.length_c   1.000
_cell.angle_alpha   90.00
_cell.angle_beta   90.00
_cell.angle_gamma   90.00
#
_symmetry.space_group_name_H-M   'P 1'
#
loop_
_entity.id
_entity.type
_entity.pdbx_description
1 polymer ?
#
loop_
_entity_poly.entity_id
_entity_poly.type
_entity_poly.pdbx_seq_one_letter_code
_entity_poly.pdbx_strand_id
1 'polypeptide(L)'
;EASLLRSMETNKGLAELLQERVKQLQPYGNYTPTGPTIPQVQSIAAVMLGALQLTTAERETLVSPVYNLLNYSKIKSQIIDKPDSDVGKRMTRQWAEIAAKSRNKTLGLMLILNYGFEQSGIKVARDLLTNATSYSTSEQYAAICAARFGGASEVELLLPLLTQKTLVHSWSTPQAGGKLIKTQLRDTALIMLLHLTKQNPKDYGYRFSRPSPVYVYEVYSCGFTEDENRAKAHEKWSIWWKENGKKWLAENSKSKILSDSE
;
A
#
# COMPACT_ATOMS: atom_id res chain seq x y z
N GLU A 1 -8.27 2.36 -30.33
CA GLU A 1 -7.72 2.01 -28.99
C GLU A 1 -7.94 0.53 -28.64
N ALA A 2 -9.17 0.04 -28.63
CA ALA A 2 -9.46 -1.36 -28.31
C ALA A 2 -8.78 -2.35 -29.27
N SER A 3 -8.63 -2.02 -30.55
CA SER A 3 -7.90 -2.83 -31.54
C SER A 3 -6.41 -2.85 -31.26
N LEU A 4 -5.80 -1.71 -30.91
CA LEU A 4 -4.38 -1.62 -30.53
C LEU A 4 -4.11 -2.46 -29.27
N LEU A 5 -4.97 -2.34 -28.27
CA LEU A 5 -4.85 -3.09 -27.02
C LEU A 5 -4.95 -4.60 -27.25
N ARG A 6 -5.86 -5.07 -28.13
CA ARG A 6 -5.94 -6.49 -28.52
C ARG A 6 -4.71 -6.96 -29.30
N SER A 7 -4.19 -6.12 -30.20
CA SER A 7 -2.98 -6.45 -30.95
C SER A 7 -1.76 -6.59 -30.05
N MET A 8 -1.73 -5.88 -28.92
CA MET A 8 -0.64 -5.95 -27.95
C MET A 8 -0.73 -7.16 -27.03
N GLU A 9 -1.94 -7.65 -26.73
CA GLU A 9 -2.11 -8.90 -25.99
C GLU A 9 -1.54 -10.11 -26.77
N THR A 10 -1.44 -10.01 -28.09
CA THR A 10 -1.01 -11.08 -28.99
C THR A 10 0.38 -10.86 -29.59
N ASN A 11 0.95 -9.67 -29.50
CA ASN A 11 2.21 -9.31 -30.16
C ASN A 11 3.31 -8.90 -29.18
N LYS A 12 4.21 -9.86 -28.88
CA LYS A 12 5.34 -9.64 -27.94
C LYS A 12 6.26 -8.51 -28.39
N GLY A 13 6.54 -8.37 -29.68
CA GLY A 13 7.43 -7.32 -30.20
C GLY A 13 6.84 -5.90 -30.02
N LEU A 14 5.52 -5.75 -30.08
CA LEU A 14 4.86 -4.48 -29.78
C LEU A 14 4.95 -4.13 -28.30
N ALA A 15 4.84 -5.13 -27.42
CA ALA A 15 5.01 -4.95 -25.98
C ALA A 15 6.43 -4.48 -25.63
N GLU A 16 7.45 -5.09 -26.25
CA GLU A 16 8.86 -4.71 -26.08
C GLU A 16 9.13 -3.27 -26.56
N LEU A 17 8.60 -2.91 -27.74
CA LEU A 17 8.71 -1.56 -28.27
C LEU A 17 8.10 -0.49 -27.35
N LEU A 18 6.98 -0.81 -26.73
CA LEU A 18 6.30 0.09 -25.80
C LEU A 18 7.00 0.19 -24.45
N GLN A 19 7.62 -0.89 -23.97
CA GLN A 19 8.51 -0.83 -22.81
C GLN A 19 9.68 0.11 -23.04
N GLU A 20 10.32 0.03 -24.21
CA GLU A 20 11.40 0.93 -24.58
C GLU A 20 10.92 2.38 -24.61
N ARG A 21 9.72 2.62 -25.13
CA ARG A 21 9.10 3.93 -25.13
C ARG A 21 8.82 4.48 -23.75
N VAL A 22 8.36 3.64 -22.80
CA VAL A 22 8.14 4.05 -21.39
C VAL A 22 9.45 4.35 -20.70
N LYS A 23 10.50 3.59 -20.93
CA LYS A 23 11.85 3.91 -20.42
C LYS A 23 12.33 5.29 -20.89
N GLN A 24 12.05 5.63 -22.15
CA GLN A 24 12.38 6.94 -22.73
C GLN A 24 11.53 8.09 -22.17
N LEU A 25 10.33 7.80 -21.68
CA LEU A 25 9.41 8.79 -21.09
C LEU A 25 9.68 9.06 -19.61
N GLN A 26 10.61 8.35 -18.99
CA GLN A 26 10.98 8.60 -17.60
C GLN A 26 11.58 10.03 -17.48
N PRO A 27 11.00 10.89 -16.65
CA PRO A 27 11.64 12.15 -16.32
C PRO A 27 12.88 11.84 -15.50
N TYR A 28 14.05 11.89 -16.11
CA TYR A 28 15.30 11.94 -15.39
C TYR A 28 15.30 13.22 -14.54
N GLY A 29 14.99 13.06 -13.25
CA GLY A 29 15.49 13.92 -12.18
C GLY A 29 15.12 15.40 -12.15
N ASN A 30 14.50 15.97 -13.16
CA ASN A 30 14.15 17.39 -13.21
C ASN A 30 12.68 17.60 -13.56
N TYR A 31 12.02 18.30 -12.67
CA TYR A 31 10.69 18.87 -12.76
C TYR A 31 10.39 19.42 -14.16
N THR A 32 9.68 18.68 -14.98
CA THR A 32 9.07 19.25 -16.17
C THR A 32 7.66 19.73 -15.82
N PRO A 33 7.34 21.02 -16.00
CA PRO A 33 6.05 21.61 -15.60
C PRO A 33 4.85 21.09 -16.38
N THR A 34 5.08 20.32 -17.44
CA THR A 34 4.05 19.74 -18.30
C THR A 34 3.95 18.25 -18.03
N GLY A 35 2.88 17.84 -17.35
CA GLY A 35 2.59 16.41 -17.16
C GLY A 35 2.45 15.68 -18.51
N PRO A 36 2.48 14.34 -18.50
CA PRO A 36 2.44 13.52 -19.70
C PRO A 36 1.21 13.84 -20.55
N THR A 37 1.39 13.81 -21.86
CA THR A 37 0.33 14.03 -22.84
C THR A 37 -0.61 12.84 -22.91
N ILE A 38 -1.82 13.01 -23.49
CA ILE A 38 -2.78 11.90 -23.70
C ILE A 38 -2.15 10.74 -24.47
N PRO A 39 -1.37 10.93 -25.54
CA PRO A 39 -0.66 9.84 -26.22
C PRO A 39 0.34 9.09 -25.31
N GLN A 40 0.96 9.78 -24.37
CA GLN A 40 1.85 9.15 -23.38
C GLN A 40 1.09 8.26 -22.42
N VAL A 41 -0.10 8.69 -21.98
CA VAL A 41 -1.01 7.88 -21.15
C VAL A 41 -1.46 6.62 -21.88
N GLN A 42 -1.81 6.73 -23.15
CA GLN A 42 -2.18 5.59 -24.00
C GLN A 42 -1.01 4.62 -24.20
N SER A 43 0.21 5.13 -24.36
CA SER A 43 1.41 4.30 -24.45
C SER A 43 1.69 3.54 -23.16
N ILE A 44 1.44 4.16 -22.00
CA ILE A 44 1.56 3.52 -20.70
C ILE A 44 0.53 2.41 -20.53
N ALA A 45 -0.72 2.67 -20.92
CA ALA A 45 -1.78 1.68 -20.91
C ALA A 45 -1.40 0.44 -21.73
N ALA A 46 -0.84 0.69 -22.88
CA ALA A 46 -0.38 -0.32 -23.79
C ALA A 46 0.77 -1.17 -23.21
N VAL A 47 1.74 -0.54 -22.54
CA VAL A 47 2.82 -1.25 -21.83
C VAL A 47 2.30 -2.10 -20.69
N MET A 48 1.33 -1.60 -19.92
CA MET A 48 0.71 -2.37 -18.83
C MET A 48 0.04 -3.64 -19.36
N LEU A 49 -0.63 -3.56 -20.51
CA LEU A 49 -1.24 -4.71 -21.15
C LEU A 49 -0.19 -5.69 -21.70
N GLY A 50 0.87 -5.16 -22.32
CA GLY A 50 2.00 -5.96 -22.78
C GLY A 50 2.77 -6.65 -21.65
N ALA A 51 2.82 -6.04 -20.46
CA ALA A 51 3.52 -6.61 -19.30
C ALA A 51 2.95 -7.96 -18.82
N LEU A 52 1.70 -8.29 -19.15
CA LEU A 52 1.12 -9.61 -18.85
C LEU A 52 1.77 -10.74 -19.63
N GLN A 53 2.33 -10.46 -20.80
CA GLN A 53 3.00 -11.44 -21.65
C GLN A 53 4.48 -11.60 -21.30
N LEU A 54 5.00 -10.78 -20.41
CA LEU A 54 6.41 -10.78 -20.02
C LEU A 54 6.69 -11.81 -18.92
N THR A 55 7.93 -12.27 -18.89
CA THR A 55 8.45 -13.06 -17.75
C THR A 55 8.40 -12.25 -16.46
N THR A 56 8.44 -12.93 -15.32
CA THR A 56 8.43 -12.27 -14.02
C THR A 56 9.59 -11.27 -13.88
N ALA A 57 10.79 -11.62 -14.38
CA ALA A 57 11.96 -10.75 -14.33
C ALA A 57 11.77 -9.47 -15.16
N GLU A 58 11.19 -9.57 -16.35
CA GLU A 58 10.91 -8.41 -17.22
C GLU A 58 9.85 -7.50 -16.62
N ARG A 59 8.81 -8.07 -15.97
CA ARG A 59 7.78 -7.27 -15.27
C ARG A 59 8.35 -6.44 -14.14
N GLU A 60 9.30 -7.00 -13.39
CA GLU A 60 9.95 -6.29 -12.27
C GLU A 60 10.65 -5.01 -12.70
N THR A 61 11.25 -4.99 -13.89
CA THR A 61 11.90 -3.78 -14.41
C THR A 61 10.92 -2.65 -14.72
N LEU A 62 9.64 -2.97 -14.91
CA LEU A 62 8.58 -2.01 -15.25
C LEU A 62 7.84 -1.44 -14.03
N VAL A 63 7.87 -2.14 -12.89
CA VAL A 63 7.10 -1.71 -11.70
C VAL A 63 7.47 -0.31 -11.27
N SER A 64 8.77 0.00 -11.16
CA SER A 64 9.25 1.32 -10.73
C SER A 64 8.95 2.44 -11.74
N PRO A 65 9.26 2.29 -13.05
CA PRO A 65 8.88 3.27 -14.06
C PRO A 65 7.38 3.57 -14.08
N VAL A 66 6.57 2.53 -14.06
CA VAL A 66 5.11 2.70 -14.13
C VAL A 66 4.56 3.32 -12.84
N TYR A 67 5.10 2.98 -11.66
CA TYR A 67 4.77 3.65 -10.41
C TYR A 67 4.98 5.17 -10.51
N ASN A 68 6.15 5.58 -10.99
CA ASN A 68 6.47 7.00 -11.14
C ASN A 68 5.50 7.72 -12.08
N LEU A 69 5.15 7.09 -13.21
CA LEU A 69 4.21 7.65 -14.18
C LEU A 69 2.78 7.75 -13.63
N LEU A 70 2.32 6.77 -12.86
CA LEU A 70 0.97 6.74 -12.30
C LEU A 70 0.80 7.70 -11.12
N ASN A 71 1.88 8.13 -10.49
CA ASN A 71 1.84 9.19 -9.48
C ASN A 71 1.52 10.58 -10.07
N TYR A 72 1.58 10.77 -11.39
CA TYR A 72 1.06 11.98 -11.99
C TYR A 72 -0.47 12.01 -11.90
N SER A 73 -0.99 13.01 -11.17
CA SER A 73 -2.42 13.16 -10.89
C SER A 73 -3.32 13.12 -12.14
N LYS A 74 -2.83 13.64 -13.29
CA LYS A 74 -3.55 13.60 -14.57
C LYS A 74 -3.71 12.19 -15.12
N ILE A 75 -2.76 11.29 -14.90
CA ILE A 75 -2.86 9.90 -15.35
C ILE A 75 -3.85 9.16 -14.46
N LYS A 76 -3.73 9.33 -13.15
CA LYS A 76 -4.64 8.74 -12.18
C LYS A 76 -6.09 9.10 -12.49
N SER A 77 -6.39 10.40 -12.65
CA SER A 77 -7.75 10.87 -12.91
C SER A 77 -8.34 10.41 -14.24
N GLN A 78 -7.53 10.18 -15.25
CA GLN A 78 -8.01 9.74 -16.58
C GLN A 78 -8.18 8.22 -16.69
N ILE A 79 -7.42 7.44 -15.94
CA ILE A 79 -7.37 5.98 -16.07
C ILE A 79 -8.10 5.28 -14.93
N ILE A 80 -7.83 5.70 -13.69
CA ILE A 80 -8.28 5.00 -12.49
C ILE A 80 -9.55 5.60 -11.92
N ASP A 81 -9.67 6.93 -11.95
CA ASP A 81 -10.86 7.62 -11.47
C ASP A 81 -12.05 7.57 -12.48
N LYS A 82 -11.84 6.92 -13.64
CA LYS A 82 -12.91 6.56 -14.60
C LYS A 82 -13.05 5.05 -14.72
N PRO A 83 -13.38 4.33 -13.65
CA PRO A 83 -13.43 2.87 -13.62
C PRO A 83 -14.51 2.27 -14.52
N ASP A 84 -15.46 3.08 -15.00
CA ASP A 84 -16.62 2.59 -15.77
C ASP A 84 -16.31 2.30 -17.23
N SER A 85 -15.18 2.76 -17.77
CA SER A 85 -14.75 2.36 -19.11
C SER A 85 -14.14 0.95 -19.09
N ASP A 86 -14.41 0.14 -20.12
CA ASP A 86 -13.82 -1.21 -20.25
C ASP A 86 -12.30 -1.17 -20.22
N VAL A 87 -11.69 -0.14 -20.79
CA VAL A 87 -10.24 0.09 -20.75
C VAL A 87 -9.78 0.35 -19.32
N GLY A 88 -10.46 1.21 -18.58
CA GLY A 88 -10.15 1.50 -17.17
C GLY A 88 -10.23 0.25 -16.29
N LYS A 89 -11.29 -0.56 -16.43
CA LYS A 89 -11.46 -1.83 -15.69
C LYS A 89 -10.36 -2.84 -15.99
N ARG A 90 -10.00 -3.02 -17.26
CA ARG A 90 -8.92 -3.93 -17.67
C ARG A 90 -7.58 -3.47 -17.16
N MET A 91 -7.26 -2.20 -17.28
CA MET A 91 -6.01 -1.60 -16.79
C MET A 91 -5.88 -1.73 -15.28
N THR A 92 -6.93 -1.41 -14.53
CA THR A 92 -6.94 -1.53 -13.07
C THR A 92 -6.67 -2.97 -12.64
N ARG A 93 -7.32 -3.95 -13.27
CA ARG A 93 -7.10 -5.38 -12.98
C ARG A 93 -5.65 -5.80 -13.21
N GLN A 94 -5.10 -5.47 -14.37
CA GLN A 94 -3.72 -5.82 -14.72
C GLN A 94 -2.71 -5.17 -13.82
N TRP A 95 -2.98 -3.93 -13.45
CA TRP A 95 -2.15 -3.18 -12.54
C TRP A 95 -2.13 -3.78 -11.14
N ALA A 96 -3.28 -4.19 -10.64
CA ALA A 96 -3.40 -4.92 -9.38
C ALA A 96 -2.58 -6.22 -9.38
N GLU A 97 -2.60 -6.96 -10.50
CA GLU A 97 -1.79 -8.18 -10.66
C GLU A 97 -0.29 -7.92 -10.68
N ILE A 98 0.16 -6.89 -11.40
CA ILE A 98 1.59 -6.50 -11.44
C ILE A 98 2.04 -6.09 -10.03
N ALA A 99 1.27 -5.26 -9.35
CA ALA A 99 1.58 -4.82 -7.99
C ALA A 99 1.65 -6.00 -7.00
N ALA A 100 0.71 -6.93 -7.07
CA ALA A 100 0.65 -8.11 -6.21
C ALA A 100 1.82 -9.08 -6.44
N LYS A 101 2.29 -9.21 -7.69
CA LYS A 101 3.38 -10.11 -8.08
C LYS A 101 4.77 -9.46 -7.96
N SER A 102 4.87 -8.19 -7.62
CA SER A 102 6.14 -7.49 -7.51
C SER A 102 7.08 -8.16 -6.51
N ARG A 103 8.36 -8.32 -6.91
CA ARG A 103 9.44 -8.74 -6.01
C ARG A 103 9.76 -7.64 -5.00
N ASN A 104 9.72 -6.38 -5.42
CA ASN A 104 9.78 -5.25 -4.52
C ASN A 104 8.44 -5.09 -3.81
N LYS A 105 8.28 -5.82 -2.69
CA LYS A 105 7.03 -5.84 -1.93
C LYS A 105 6.63 -4.46 -1.42
N THR A 106 7.58 -3.64 -1.01
CA THR A 106 7.32 -2.25 -0.59
C THR A 106 6.63 -1.47 -1.72
N LEU A 107 7.20 -1.49 -2.91
CA LEU A 107 6.67 -0.77 -4.06
C LEU A 107 5.32 -1.33 -4.51
N GLY A 108 5.18 -2.65 -4.54
CA GLY A 108 3.91 -3.32 -4.87
C GLY A 108 2.79 -2.94 -3.90
N LEU A 109 3.05 -2.95 -2.60
CA LEU A 109 2.09 -2.56 -1.57
C LEU A 109 1.76 -1.06 -1.60
N MET A 110 2.74 -0.20 -1.88
CA MET A 110 2.49 1.23 -2.10
C MET A 110 1.54 1.47 -3.27
N LEU A 111 1.71 0.76 -4.39
CA LEU A 111 0.79 0.79 -5.53
C LEU A 111 -0.61 0.34 -5.13
N ILE A 112 -0.71 -0.78 -4.46
CA ILE A 112 -1.96 -1.36 -3.96
C ILE A 112 -2.71 -0.34 -3.08
N LEU A 113 -2.01 0.29 -2.15
CA LEU A 113 -2.59 1.30 -1.26
C LEU A 113 -3.01 2.57 -2.01
N ASN A 114 -2.18 3.08 -2.92
CA ASN A 114 -2.49 4.28 -3.69
C ASN A 114 -3.71 4.11 -4.60
N TYR A 115 -3.92 2.92 -5.14
CA TYR A 115 -4.99 2.64 -6.09
C TYR A 115 -6.19 1.92 -5.48
N GLY A 116 -6.14 1.52 -4.20
CA GLY A 116 -7.24 0.88 -3.51
C GLY A 116 -7.53 -0.54 -3.99
N PHE A 117 -6.49 -1.34 -4.33
CA PHE A 117 -6.66 -2.73 -4.76
C PHE A 117 -6.88 -3.66 -3.56
N GLU A 118 -8.06 -3.60 -2.96
CA GLU A 118 -8.39 -4.25 -1.68
C GLU A 118 -8.05 -5.74 -1.65
N GLN A 119 -8.59 -6.53 -2.57
CA GLN A 119 -8.38 -7.99 -2.59
C GLN A 119 -6.91 -8.37 -2.76
N SER A 120 -6.21 -7.67 -3.68
CA SER A 120 -4.78 -7.87 -3.86
C SER A 120 -3.98 -7.46 -2.63
N GLY A 121 -4.40 -6.37 -1.97
CA GLY A 121 -3.77 -5.87 -0.75
C GLY A 121 -3.87 -6.84 0.42
N ILE A 122 -5.07 -7.36 0.68
CA ILE A 122 -5.29 -8.35 1.74
C ILE A 122 -4.48 -9.62 1.47
N LYS A 123 -4.51 -10.12 0.22
CA LYS A 123 -3.78 -11.34 -0.15
C LYS A 123 -2.27 -11.20 0.05
N VAL A 124 -1.68 -10.11 -0.48
CA VAL A 124 -0.23 -9.87 -0.37
C VAL A 124 0.17 -9.60 1.08
N ALA A 125 -0.65 -8.86 1.83
CA ALA A 125 -0.40 -8.60 3.24
C ALA A 125 -0.40 -9.88 4.08
N ARG A 126 -1.40 -10.75 3.91
CA ARG A 126 -1.48 -12.05 4.59
C ARG A 126 -0.27 -12.92 4.28
N ASP A 127 0.06 -13.08 2.99
CA ASP A 127 1.21 -13.88 2.57
C ASP A 127 2.51 -13.36 3.20
N LEU A 128 2.74 -12.06 3.14
CA LEU A 128 3.95 -11.45 3.66
C LEU A 128 4.05 -11.53 5.18
N LEU A 129 2.97 -11.24 5.91
CA LEU A 129 2.97 -11.22 7.38
C LEU A 129 3.00 -12.63 7.99
N THR A 130 2.39 -13.61 7.33
CA THR A 130 2.41 -15.02 7.80
C THR A 130 3.78 -15.67 7.57
N ASN A 131 4.45 -15.34 6.46
CA ASN A 131 5.71 -15.98 6.06
C ASN A 131 6.95 -15.09 6.32
N ALA A 132 6.83 -14.06 7.15
CA ALA A 132 7.91 -13.13 7.42
C ALA A 132 9.09 -13.82 8.11
N THR A 133 10.25 -13.83 7.43
CA THR A 133 11.54 -14.29 7.98
C THR A 133 12.41 -13.13 8.47
N SER A 134 12.11 -11.91 8.02
CA SER A 134 12.72 -10.65 8.44
C SER A 134 11.66 -9.56 8.42
N TYR A 135 11.90 -8.47 9.15
CA TYR A 135 10.95 -7.36 9.24
C TYR A 135 11.59 -6.08 8.72
N SER A 136 10.88 -5.43 7.81
CA SER A 136 11.34 -4.24 7.09
C SER A 136 10.18 -3.27 6.79
N THR A 137 10.41 -2.34 5.89
CA THR A 137 9.38 -1.40 5.41
C THR A 137 8.25 -2.13 4.66
N SER A 138 8.50 -3.29 4.05
CA SER A 138 7.45 -4.06 3.37
C SER A 138 6.40 -4.58 4.35
N GLU A 139 6.80 -5.06 5.52
CA GLU A 139 5.87 -5.53 6.56
C GLU A 139 5.07 -4.35 7.16
N GLN A 140 5.64 -3.15 7.18
CA GLN A 140 4.90 -1.95 7.55
C GLN A 140 3.75 -1.67 6.58
N TYR A 141 4.02 -1.69 5.27
CA TYR A 141 2.97 -1.49 4.26
C TYR A 141 1.96 -2.64 4.23
N ALA A 142 2.40 -3.86 4.52
CA ALA A 142 1.51 -5.00 4.67
C ALA A 142 0.55 -4.83 5.88
N ALA A 143 1.05 -4.36 7.02
CA ALA A 143 0.22 -4.05 8.18
C ALA A 143 -0.83 -2.96 7.87
N ILE A 144 -0.45 -1.94 7.09
CA ILE A 144 -1.37 -0.89 6.64
C ILE A 144 -2.43 -1.46 5.69
N CYS A 145 -2.04 -2.31 4.72
CA CYS A 145 -2.99 -2.99 3.82
C CYS A 145 -3.99 -3.85 4.60
N ALA A 146 -3.52 -4.63 5.56
CA ALA A 146 -4.35 -5.47 6.42
C ALA A 146 -5.38 -4.62 7.19
N ALA A 147 -4.94 -3.51 7.77
CA ALA A 147 -5.83 -2.63 8.54
C ALA A 147 -6.82 -1.85 7.66
N ARG A 148 -6.39 -1.39 6.48
CA ARG A 148 -7.21 -0.56 5.61
C ARG A 148 -8.26 -1.35 4.85
N PHE A 149 -7.90 -2.51 4.33
CA PHE A 149 -8.73 -3.30 3.41
C PHE A 149 -9.34 -4.54 4.07
N GLY A 150 -8.76 -4.99 5.18
CA GLY A 150 -9.20 -6.16 5.91
C GLY A 150 -10.34 -5.86 6.88
N GLY A 151 -10.17 -6.26 8.10
CA GLY A 151 -11.15 -6.09 9.16
C GLY A 151 -10.71 -6.84 10.41
N ALA A 152 -11.66 -7.29 11.20
CA ALA A 152 -11.38 -8.03 12.44
C ALA A 152 -10.51 -9.28 12.23
N SER A 153 -10.64 -9.95 11.07
CA SER A 153 -9.84 -11.14 10.73
C SER A 153 -8.34 -10.85 10.61
N GLU A 154 -7.96 -9.59 10.37
CA GLU A 154 -6.55 -9.22 10.18
C GLU A 154 -5.85 -8.86 11.48
N VAL A 155 -6.59 -8.73 12.58
CA VAL A 155 -6.02 -8.39 13.89
C VAL A 155 -4.96 -9.42 14.32
N GLU A 156 -5.22 -10.70 14.13
CA GLU A 156 -4.29 -11.77 14.50
C GLU A 156 -2.97 -11.73 13.73
N LEU A 157 -2.97 -11.20 12.50
CA LEU A 157 -1.75 -10.98 11.72
C LEU A 157 -0.90 -9.81 12.25
N LEU A 158 -1.54 -8.83 12.90
CA LEU A 158 -0.86 -7.64 13.40
C LEU A 158 -0.27 -7.84 14.82
N LEU A 159 -0.87 -8.71 15.62
CA LEU A 159 -0.44 -8.94 17.00
C LEU A 159 1.04 -9.35 17.12
N PRO A 160 1.60 -10.25 16.28
CA PRO A 160 3.02 -10.63 16.35
C PRO A 160 3.97 -9.46 16.09
N LEU A 161 3.53 -8.46 15.30
CA LEU A 161 4.33 -7.29 14.99
C LEU A 161 4.55 -6.35 16.18
N LEU A 162 3.73 -6.45 17.24
CA LEU A 162 3.86 -5.62 18.44
C LEU A 162 5.19 -5.81 19.19
N THR A 163 5.91 -6.89 18.92
CA THR A 163 7.24 -7.16 19.48
C THR A 163 8.38 -6.67 18.61
N GLN A 164 8.11 -6.23 17.36
CA GLN A 164 9.13 -5.91 16.35
C GLN A 164 9.66 -4.49 16.50
N LYS A 165 10.91 -4.37 16.99
CA LYS A 165 11.57 -3.09 17.26
C LYS A 165 12.31 -2.50 16.05
N THR A 166 12.15 -3.10 14.86
CA THR A 166 12.78 -2.63 13.63
C THR A 166 12.39 -1.18 13.35
N LEU A 167 13.38 -0.30 13.22
CA LEU A 167 13.16 1.10 12.85
C LEU A 167 12.80 1.17 11.37
N VAL A 168 11.64 1.73 11.04
CA VAL A 168 11.17 1.87 9.66
C VAL A 168 11.19 3.30 9.16
N HIS A 169 11.00 4.28 10.05
CA HIS A 169 11.12 5.72 9.72
C HIS A 169 11.72 6.52 10.87
N SER A 170 12.36 7.62 10.50
CA SER A 170 12.83 8.66 11.43
C SER A 170 12.61 10.02 10.77
N TRP A 171 11.97 10.95 11.49
CA TRP A 171 11.71 12.29 10.99
C TRP A 171 11.64 13.30 12.14
N SER A 172 11.68 14.57 11.82
CA SER A 172 11.55 15.66 12.81
C SER A 172 10.46 16.65 12.41
N THR A 173 9.90 17.32 13.40
CA THR A 173 8.93 18.39 13.20
C THR A 173 9.14 19.45 14.27
N PRO A 174 8.86 20.73 13.99
CA PRO A 174 8.91 21.80 15.00
C PRO A 174 8.07 21.50 16.25
N GLN A 175 6.92 20.82 16.07
CA GLN A 175 6.03 20.43 17.17
C GLN A 175 6.68 19.42 18.13
N ALA A 176 7.71 18.71 17.70
CA ALA A 176 8.49 17.79 18.54
C ALA A 176 9.67 18.49 19.26
N GLY A 177 9.78 19.82 19.17
CA GLY A 177 10.89 20.57 19.75
C GLY A 177 12.25 20.19 19.18
N GLY A 178 12.31 19.81 17.90
CA GLY A 178 13.54 19.37 17.22
C GLY A 178 13.95 17.92 17.52
N LYS A 179 13.21 17.20 18.38
CA LYS A 179 13.48 15.79 18.65
C LYS A 179 13.08 14.92 17.46
N LEU A 180 13.82 13.83 17.26
CA LEU A 180 13.49 12.82 16.26
C LEU A 180 12.31 11.97 16.72
N ILE A 181 11.31 11.87 15.86
CA ILE A 181 10.23 10.92 15.99
C ILE A 181 10.69 9.64 15.29
N LYS A 182 10.80 8.55 16.03
CA LYS A 182 11.24 7.25 15.55
C LYS A 182 10.04 6.32 15.45
N THR A 183 9.72 5.85 14.23
CA THR A 183 8.67 4.87 13.99
C THR A 183 9.30 3.49 13.90
N GLN A 184 8.96 2.62 14.83
CA GLN A 184 9.30 1.20 14.77
C GLN A 184 8.11 0.42 14.16
N LEU A 185 8.37 -0.77 13.62
CA LEU A 185 7.31 -1.60 13.04
C LEU A 185 6.19 -1.88 14.04
N ARG A 186 6.53 -2.14 15.30
CA ARG A 186 5.55 -2.32 16.39
C ARG A 186 4.65 -1.10 16.60
N ASP A 187 5.16 0.12 16.38
CA ASP A 187 4.37 1.34 16.52
C ASP A 187 3.32 1.44 15.41
N THR A 188 3.70 1.08 14.17
CA THR A 188 2.77 0.99 13.06
C THR A 188 1.72 -0.09 13.31
N ALA A 189 2.12 -1.27 13.79
CA ALA A 189 1.18 -2.34 14.12
C ALA A 189 0.17 -1.89 15.18
N LEU A 190 0.63 -1.24 16.24
CA LEU A 190 -0.24 -0.74 17.30
C LEU A 190 -1.26 0.28 16.79
N ILE A 191 -0.82 1.28 16.02
CA ILE A 191 -1.77 2.30 15.52
C ILE A 191 -2.77 1.70 14.52
N MET A 192 -2.40 0.66 13.74
CA MET A 192 -3.32 -0.07 12.88
C MET A 192 -4.33 -0.91 13.69
N LEU A 193 -3.91 -1.53 14.79
CA LEU A 193 -4.80 -2.20 15.72
C LEU A 193 -5.77 -1.21 16.38
N LEU A 194 -5.32 -0.03 16.77
CA LEU A 194 -6.19 1.04 17.29
C LEU A 194 -7.23 1.47 16.24
N HIS A 195 -6.81 1.58 14.97
CA HIS A 195 -7.74 1.88 13.88
C HIS A 195 -8.82 0.80 13.73
N LEU A 196 -8.43 -0.47 13.66
CA LEU A 196 -9.37 -1.60 13.54
C LEU A 196 -10.34 -1.68 14.72
N THR A 197 -9.87 -1.41 15.94
CA THR A 197 -10.68 -1.45 17.14
C THR A 197 -11.39 -0.13 17.44
N LYS A 198 -11.32 0.86 16.52
CA LYS A 198 -11.95 2.19 16.61
C LYS A 198 -11.55 2.97 17.86
N GLN A 199 -10.33 2.79 18.33
CA GLN A 199 -9.76 3.55 19.45
C GLN A 199 -8.99 4.76 18.94
N ASN A 200 -8.97 5.83 19.74
CA ASN A 200 -8.27 7.06 19.35
C ASN A 200 -6.76 6.94 19.64
N PRO A 201 -5.87 7.04 18.65
CA PRO A 201 -4.42 6.94 18.87
C PRO A 201 -3.86 8.00 19.81
N LYS A 202 -4.48 9.17 19.93
CA LYS A 202 -4.04 10.21 20.86
C LYS A 202 -4.10 9.76 22.30
N ASP A 203 -5.06 8.90 22.67
CA ASP A 203 -5.20 8.35 24.01
C ASP A 203 -4.08 7.36 24.36
N TYR A 204 -3.34 6.92 23.35
CA TYR A 204 -2.16 6.05 23.43
C TYR A 204 -0.84 6.83 23.22
N GLY A 205 -0.89 8.16 23.22
CA GLY A 205 0.29 8.99 23.13
C GLY A 205 0.85 9.21 21.72
N TYR A 206 0.12 8.85 20.66
CA TYR A 206 0.48 9.16 19.27
C TYR A 206 0.23 10.64 18.93
N ARG A 207 1.05 11.51 19.51
CA ARG A 207 0.88 12.98 19.41
C ARG A 207 1.10 13.54 18.02
N PHE A 208 1.91 12.84 17.21
CA PHE A 208 2.37 13.31 15.91
C PHE A 208 1.69 12.57 14.74
N SER A 209 0.80 11.62 15.04
CA SER A 209 0.09 10.87 14.01
C SER A 209 -0.75 11.79 13.12
N ARG A 210 -0.64 11.58 11.81
CA ARG A 210 -1.37 12.32 10.79
C ARG A 210 -2.27 11.36 10.02
N PRO A 211 -3.59 11.55 10.05
CA PRO A 211 -4.50 10.74 9.23
C PRO A 211 -4.16 10.83 7.74
N SER A 212 -4.29 9.74 7.03
CA SER A 212 -4.05 9.64 5.60
C SER A 212 -5.16 8.84 4.93
N PRO A 213 -5.75 9.33 3.84
CA PRO A 213 -6.78 8.58 3.11
C PRO A 213 -6.19 7.35 2.39
N VAL A 214 -4.87 7.32 2.20
CA VAL A 214 -4.16 6.24 1.51
C VAL A 214 -3.58 5.23 2.50
N TYR A 215 -2.99 5.69 3.60
CA TYR A 215 -2.22 4.85 4.52
C TYR A 215 -2.88 4.72 5.90
N VAL A 216 -4.14 5.11 6.07
CA VAL A 216 -4.82 5.25 7.36
C VAL A 216 -4.17 6.34 8.21
N TYR A 217 -2.85 6.26 8.41
CA TYR A 217 -1.98 7.31 8.95
C TYR A 217 -0.71 7.40 8.11
N GLU A 218 -0.16 8.61 7.97
CA GLU A 218 1.11 8.82 7.29
C GLU A 218 2.20 7.96 7.93
N VAL A 219 2.84 7.11 7.13
CA VAL A 219 3.72 6.02 7.57
C VAL A 219 4.84 6.45 8.52
N TYR A 220 5.39 7.66 8.30
CA TYR A 220 6.45 8.23 9.12
C TYR A 220 5.93 8.80 10.45
N SER A 221 4.63 9.12 10.54
CA SER A 221 4.03 9.84 11.67
C SER A 221 3.57 8.92 12.82
N CYS A 222 3.74 7.61 12.67
CA CYS A 222 3.25 6.60 13.61
C CYS A 222 4.25 6.29 14.75
N GLY A 223 5.17 7.19 15.06
CA GLY A 223 6.25 6.95 16.02
C GLY A 223 6.21 7.82 17.28
N PHE A 224 7.25 7.64 18.09
CA PHE A 224 7.43 8.32 19.36
C PHE A 224 8.79 9.02 19.43
N THR A 225 8.87 10.10 20.19
CA THR A 225 10.14 10.80 20.51
C THR A 225 10.91 10.10 21.62
N GLU A 226 10.21 9.39 22.51
CA GLU A 226 10.78 8.77 23.71
C GLU A 226 10.29 7.33 23.84
N ASP A 227 11.20 6.42 24.20
CA ASP A 227 10.87 4.99 24.38
C ASP A 227 9.93 4.74 25.57
N GLU A 228 9.96 5.60 26.59
CA GLU A 228 9.04 5.53 27.73
C GLU A 228 7.58 5.75 27.30
N ASN A 229 7.33 6.75 26.46
CA ASN A 229 5.97 7.00 25.93
C ASN A 229 5.48 5.85 25.05
N ARG A 230 6.39 5.27 24.26
CA ARG A 230 6.11 4.06 23.48
C ARG A 230 5.73 2.88 24.39
N ALA A 231 6.50 2.64 25.43
CA ALA A 231 6.24 1.55 26.37
C ALA A 231 4.86 1.69 27.03
N LYS A 232 4.51 2.90 27.49
CA LYS A 232 3.17 3.19 28.05
C LYS A 232 2.04 2.92 27.06
N ALA A 233 2.22 3.26 25.77
CA ALA A 233 1.24 3.01 24.74
C ALA A 233 0.99 1.51 24.54
N HIS A 234 2.07 0.73 24.43
CA HIS A 234 1.99 -0.72 24.24
C HIS A 234 1.43 -1.42 25.47
N GLU A 235 1.79 -1.01 26.68
CA GLU A 235 1.25 -1.53 27.93
C GLU A 235 -0.26 -1.29 28.01
N LYS A 236 -0.71 -0.05 27.77
CA LYS A 236 -2.14 0.31 27.76
C LYS A 236 -2.92 -0.54 26.77
N TRP A 237 -2.39 -0.75 25.56
CA TRP A 237 -3.01 -1.64 24.59
C TRP A 237 -3.07 -3.08 25.08
N SER A 238 -1.99 -3.61 25.65
CA SER A 238 -1.93 -4.98 26.15
C SER A 238 -2.98 -5.26 27.21
N ILE A 239 -3.17 -4.32 28.16
CA ILE A 239 -4.21 -4.39 29.18
C ILE A 239 -5.59 -4.44 28.53
N TRP A 240 -5.88 -3.48 27.66
CA TRP A 240 -7.17 -3.41 26.96
C TRP A 240 -7.46 -4.68 26.16
N TRP A 241 -6.48 -5.16 25.41
CA TRP A 241 -6.62 -6.36 24.58
C TRP A 241 -6.88 -7.61 25.40
N LYS A 242 -6.20 -7.76 26.52
CA LYS A 242 -6.41 -8.87 27.47
C LYS A 242 -7.85 -8.91 28.00
N GLU A 243 -8.42 -7.75 28.27
CA GLU A 243 -9.78 -7.64 28.83
C GLU A 243 -10.87 -7.75 27.77
N ASN A 244 -10.64 -7.15 26.60
CA ASN A 244 -11.69 -6.93 25.59
C ASN A 244 -11.50 -7.72 24.30
N GLY A 245 -10.29 -8.20 23.99
CA GLY A 245 -9.94 -8.73 22.67
C GLY A 245 -10.81 -9.91 22.23
N LYS A 246 -11.07 -10.89 23.12
CA LYS A 246 -11.94 -12.05 22.81
C LYS A 246 -13.35 -11.63 22.47
N LYS A 247 -13.94 -10.73 23.26
CA LYS A 247 -15.27 -10.20 23.04
C LYS A 247 -15.34 -9.43 21.73
N TRP A 248 -14.38 -8.56 21.52
CA TRP A 248 -14.29 -7.74 20.30
C TRP A 248 -14.18 -8.62 19.04
N LEU A 249 -13.34 -9.65 19.03
CA LEU A 249 -13.24 -10.59 17.92
C LEU A 249 -14.56 -11.32 17.67
N ALA A 250 -15.22 -11.81 18.71
CA ALA A 250 -16.50 -12.51 18.58
C ALA A 250 -17.61 -11.63 17.97
N GLU A 251 -17.63 -10.36 18.32
CA GLU A 251 -18.63 -9.39 17.82
C GLU A 251 -18.35 -8.96 16.37
N ASN A 252 -17.07 -8.78 16.00
CA ASN A 252 -16.69 -8.22 14.70
C ASN A 252 -16.40 -9.29 13.62
N SER A 253 -16.12 -10.53 13.98
CA SER A 253 -15.94 -11.62 13.00
C SER A 253 -17.25 -12.05 12.33
N LYS A 254 -18.39 -11.83 12.97
CA LYS A 254 -19.72 -12.19 12.44
C LYS A 254 -20.25 -11.22 11.37
N SER A 255 -19.77 -9.98 11.34
CA SER A 255 -20.29 -8.96 10.42
C SER A 255 -19.88 -9.18 8.96
N LYS A 256 -18.82 -9.95 8.69
CA LYS A 256 -18.35 -10.21 7.32
C LYS A 256 -19.11 -11.33 6.60
N ILE A 257 -19.70 -12.26 7.34
CA ILE A 257 -20.47 -13.39 6.77
C ILE A 257 -21.79 -12.90 6.15
N LEU A 258 -22.33 -11.78 6.64
CA LEU A 258 -23.60 -11.23 6.16
C LEU A 258 -23.43 -10.30 4.94
N SER A 259 -22.24 -9.74 4.70
CA SER A 259 -21.97 -8.88 3.54
C SER A 259 -21.56 -9.65 2.29
N ASP A 260 -21.11 -10.91 2.41
CA ASP A 260 -20.72 -11.75 1.28
C ASP A 260 -21.89 -12.62 0.76
N SER A 261 -23.09 -12.44 1.33
CA SER A 261 -24.33 -13.18 0.98
C SER A 261 -25.40 -12.31 0.27
N GLU A 262 -25.10 -11.05 -0.03
CA GLU A 262 -25.91 -10.15 -0.87
C GLU A 262 -25.18 -9.87 -2.21
#